data_8a4e924adafd46ba92f841666dc3b739
#
_entry.id   8a4e924adafd46ba92f841666dc3b739
#
_cell.length_a   1.000
_cell.length_b   1.000
_cell.length_c   1.000
_cell.angle_alpha   90.00
_cell.angle_beta   90.00
_cell.angle_gamma   90.00
#
_symmetry.space_group_name_H-M   'P 1'
#
loop_
_entity.id
_entity.type
_entity.pdbx_description
1 polymer ?
#
loop_
_entity_poly.entity_id
_entity_poly.type
_entity_poly.pdbx_seq_one_letter_code
_entity_poly.pdbx_strand_id
1 'polypeptide(L)'
;MFGVAVLGVVIPASAAHAAPPGNLPQSAGGYESSFSPAYDYDGDGCYATPAIGPDGTLAAGLNPTGAVNGNCRDQSDLDNSQTYARSKCNSGWCAIVYASYFEKDQALPGISLGGHRHDWEHVISWVNQASNQVEYLSTTQHSSVVTYPRSQVRFDGSHPKVVYHKDGLSTHFFRLANGNDEPPENHYHNWRYPPLVDWNGWPSTSLRDRLMSADFGAATIKINDGRFGDLLSRAKPSGIPFDPWA
;
A
#
# COMPACT_ATOMS: atom_id res chain seq x y z
N MET A 1 -60.53 24.72 17.27
CA MET A 1 -59.64 24.18 16.21
C MET A 1 -58.24 24.23 16.70
N PHE A 2 -57.66 23.09 17.09
CA PHE A 2 -56.25 23.00 17.49
C PHE A 2 -55.40 22.55 16.29
N GLY A 3 -54.52 23.40 15.84
CA GLY A 3 -53.61 23.07 14.75
C GLY A 3 -52.46 22.23 15.27
N VAL A 4 -52.27 21.03 14.71
CA VAL A 4 -51.13 20.16 14.97
C VAL A 4 -49.95 20.62 14.08
N ALA A 5 -48.90 21.19 14.70
CA ALA A 5 -47.67 21.48 14.00
C ALA A 5 -46.84 20.19 13.82
N VAL A 6 -46.68 19.76 12.58
CA VAL A 6 -45.76 18.65 12.25
C VAL A 6 -44.35 19.22 12.17
N LEU A 7 -43.52 18.93 13.16
CA LEU A 7 -42.06 19.18 13.08
C LEU A 7 -41.44 18.16 12.13
N GLY A 8 -41.05 18.62 10.95
CA GLY A 8 -40.23 17.82 10.03
C GLY A 8 -38.82 17.65 10.58
N VAL A 9 -38.41 16.39 10.86
CA VAL A 9 -37.02 16.05 11.19
C VAL A 9 -36.23 16.10 9.89
N VAL A 10 -35.36 17.10 9.76
CA VAL A 10 -34.36 17.16 8.67
C VAL A 10 -33.23 16.21 9.08
N ILE A 11 -33.19 15.01 8.50
CA ILE A 11 -32.03 14.12 8.61
C ILE A 11 -30.94 14.70 7.71
N PRO A 12 -29.78 15.11 8.24
CA PRO A 12 -28.69 15.53 7.38
C PRO A 12 -28.27 14.36 6.48
N ALA A 13 -28.29 14.57 5.17
CA ALA A 13 -27.71 13.62 4.22
C ALA A 13 -26.21 13.49 4.56
N SER A 14 -25.77 12.30 4.91
CA SER A 14 -24.33 12.00 5.00
C SER A 14 -23.71 12.32 3.65
N ALA A 15 -22.67 13.15 3.61
CA ALA A 15 -21.92 13.37 2.40
C ALA A 15 -21.39 12.02 1.93
N ALA A 16 -21.82 11.56 0.76
CA ALA A 16 -21.29 10.34 0.16
C ALA A 16 -19.80 10.57 -0.11
N HIS A 17 -18.95 9.70 0.45
CA HIS A 17 -17.54 9.69 0.08
C HIS A 17 -17.41 9.22 -1.37
N ALA A 18 -16.51 9.85 -2.13
CA ALA A 18 -16.19 9.34 -3.45
C ALA A 18 -15.51 7.96 -3.29
N ALA A 19 -16.02 6.96 -3.97
CA ALA A 19 -15.38 5.65 -4.00
C ALA A 19 -13.97 5.76 -4.64
N PRO A 20 -13.02 4.88 -4.27
CA PRO A 20 -11.74 4.82 -4.94
C PRO A 20 -11.92 4.53 -6.45
N PRO A 21 -11.03 5.03 -7.32
CA PRO A 21 -11.09 4.74 -8.75
C PRO A 21 -10.96 3.23 -9.02
N GLY A 22 -11.42 2.78 -10.20
CA GLY A 22 -11.24 1.38 -10.60
C GLY A 22 -9.77 1.02 -10.79
N ASN A 23 -9.40 -0.24 -10.52
CA ASN A 23 -8.04 -0.71 -10.66
C ASN A 23 -7.56 -0.77 -12.11
N LEU A 24 -6.27 -0.68 -12.31
CA LEU A 24 -5.58 -0.94 -13.56
C LEU A 24 -5.39 -2.45 -13.74
N PRO A 25 -5.33 -2.94 -14.99
CA PRO A 25 -5.08 -4.35 -15.23
C PRO A 25 -3.68 -4.76 -14.76
N GLN A 26 -3.55 -6.03 -14.36
CA GLN A 26 -2.26 -6.64 -14.09
C GLN A 26 -1.33 -6.48 -15.31
N SER A 27 -0.15 -5.93 -15.09
CA SER A 27 0.85 -5.75 -16.14
C SER A 27 2.23 -6.29 -15.77
N ALA A 28 2.49 -6.49 -14.48
CA ALA A 28 3.75 -7.04 -14.02
C ALA A 28 3.90 -8.52 -14.38
N GLY A 29 5.13 -8.88 -14.75
CA GLY A 29 5.59 -10.23 -14.98
C GLY A 29 6.97 -10.45 -14.36
N GLY A 30 7.64 -11.55 -14.71
CA GLY A 30 9.02 -11.81 -14.28
C GLY A 30 9.20 -11.72 -12.76
N TYR A 31 10.25 -11.05 -12.32
CA TYR A 31 10.61 -10.93 -10.91
C TYR A 31 9.59 -10.13 -10.10
N GLU A 32 9.01 -9.08 -10.66
CA GLU A 32 8.00 -8.26 -10.00
C GLU A 32 6.80 -9.09 -9.57
N SER A 33 6.32 -9.96 -10.44
CA SER A 33 5.19 -10.86 -10.12
C SER A 33 5.62 -12.02 -9.21
N SER A 34 6.79 -12.63 -9.46
CA SER A 34 7.24 -13.86 -8.75
C SER A 34 7.58 -13.58 -7.28
N PHE A 35 8.00 -12.37 -6.93
CA PHE A 35 8.45 -11.99 -5.60
C PHE A 35 7.62 -10.86 -4.97
N SER A 36 6.41 -10.61 -5.51
CA SER A 36 5.46 -9.69 -4.89
C SER A 36 5.07 -10.16 -3.49
N PRO A 37 4.87 -9.26 -2.53
CA PRO A 37 4.39 -9.65 -1.22
C PRO A 37 3.02 -10.32 -1.29
N ALA A 38 2.80 -11.24 -0.35
CA ALA A 38 1.49 -11.71 0.05
C ALA A 38 1.00 -10.81 1.17
N TYR A 39 -0.12 -10.14 0.95
CA TYR A 39 -0.62 -9.09 1.85
C TYR A 39 -1.76 -9.57 2.75
N ASP A 40 -1.72 -9.12 3.99
CA ASP A 40 -2.88 -9.04 4.87
C ASP A 40 -3.02 -7.62 5.42
N TYR A 41 -4.18 -7.34 5.98
CA TYR A 41 -4.58 -6.05 6.54
C TYR A 41 -5.26 -6.32 7.87
N ASP A 42 -4.65 -5.87 8.97
CA ASP A 42 -5.24 -6.01 10.32
C ASP A 42 -6.61 -5.33 10.39
N GLY A 43 -7.46 -5.83 11.28
CA GLY A 43 -8.86 -5.41 11.39
C GLY A 43 -9.11 -3.93 11.62
N ASP A 44 -8.10 -3.17 12.04
CA ASP A 44 -8.17 -1.72 12.23
C ASP A 44 -7.63 -0.91 11.02
N GLY A 45 -7.02 -1.55 10.01
CA GLY A 45 -6.48 -0.89 8.82
C GLY A 45 -7.45 -0.79 7.64
N CYS A 46 -7.23 0.19 6.76
CA CYS A 46 -7.85 0.25 5.43
C CYS A 46 -7.31 -0.85 4.51
N TYR A 47 -8.04 -1.17 3.44
CA TYR A 47 -7.49 -1.95 2.34
C TYR A 47 -6.70 -1.07 1.37
N ALA A 48 -5.69 -1.64 0.72
CA ALA A 48 -4.99 -0.97 -0.36
C ALA A 48 -5.92 -0.85 -1.56
N THR A 49 -6.09 0.37 -2.09
CA THR A 49 -6.96 0.69 -3.22
C THR A 49 -6.18 1.38 -4.34
N PRO A 50 -6.74 1.51 -5.56
CA PRO A 50 -6.08 2.27 -6.61
C PRO A 50 -5.93 3.74 -6.26
N ALA A 51 -4.74 4.29 -6.46
CA ALA A 51 -4.49 5.74 -6.34
C ALA A 51 -4.87 6.51 -7.61
N ILE A 52 -5.03 5.82 -8.74
CA ILE A 52 -5.43 6.37 -10.03
C ILE A 52 -6.22 5.34 -10.83
N GLY A 53 -7.27 5.78 -11.49
CA GLY A 53 -8.08 4.96 -12.38
C GLY A 53 -7.57 4.95 -13.84
N PRO A 54 -8.15 4.07 -14.68
CA PRO A 54 -7.79 3.98 -16.10
C PRO A 54 -8.05 5.27 -16.89
N ASP A 55 -8.99 6.08 -16.45
CA ASP A 55 -9.34 7.38 -17.01
C ASP A 55 -8.43 8.53 -16.53
N GLY A 56 -7.51 8.25 -15.62
CA GLY A 56 -6.63 9.21 -14.99
C GLY A 56 -7.22 9.91 -13.76
N THR A 57 -8.42 9.55 -13.30
CA THR A 57 -8.97 10.07 -12.05
C THR A 57 -8.12 9.64 -10.86
N LEU A 58 -7.60 10.60 -10.10
CA LEU A 58 -6.85 10.34 -8.86
C LEU A 58 -7.81 10.03 -7.71
N ALA A 59 -7.40 9.14 -6.81
CA ALA A 59 -8.14 8.87 -5.59
C ALA A 59 -8.31 10.14 -4.75
N ALA A 60 -9.53 10.43 -4.35
CA ALA A 60 -9.83 11.60 -3.52
C ALA A 60 -9.31 11.45 -2.08
N GLY A 61 -9.10 10.22 -1.64
CA GLY A 61 -8.77 9.89 -0.27
C GLY A 61 -9.88 10.21 0.72
N LEU A 62 -9.72 9.78 1.95
CA LEU A 62 -10.67 9.96 3.02
C LEU A 62 -10.10 10.89 4.11
N ASN A 63 -10.96 11.67 4.73
CA ASN A 63 -10.57 12.40 5.94
C ASN A 63 -10.33 11.40 7.08
N PRO A 64 -9.27 11.56 7.90
CA PRO A 64 -9.00 10.68 9.04
C PRO A 64 -9.95 11.01 10.19
N THR A 65 -11.24 10.70 10.03
CA THR A 65 -12.32 10.94 10.99
C THR A 65 -13.20 9.68 11.09
N GLY A 66 -14.02 9.60 12.15
CA GLY A 66 -14.86 8.43 12.38
C GLY A 66 -14.07 7.20 12.85
N ALA A 67 -14.49 6.01 12.45
CA ALA A 67 -13.75 4.78 12.74
C ALA A 67 -12.41 4.76 12.00
N VAL A 68 -11.39 4.14 12.61
CA VAL A 68 -10.03 4.06 12.04
C VAL A 68 -10.05 3.45 10.64
N ASN A 69 -10.81 2.37 10.44
CA ASN A 69 -11.01 1.66 9.18
C ASN A 69 -12.33 2.04 8.45
N GLY A 70 -13.04 3.08 8.91
CA GLY A 70 -14.37 3.43 8.36
C GLY A 70 -14.29 3.91 6.92
N ASN A 71 -15.19 3.40 6.06
CA ASN A 71 -15.33 3.67 4.63
C ASN A 71 -14.12 3.31 3.75
N CYS A 72 -13.21 2.46 4.23
CA CYS A 72 -12.04 2.00 3.47
C CYS A 72 -11.68 0.53 3.75
N ARG A 73 -12.63 -0.23 4.32
CA ARG A 73 -12.44 -1.66 4.62
C ARG A 73 -13.64 -2.50 4.19
N ASP A 74 -14.42 -2.04 3.27
CA ASP A 74 -15.50 -2.86 2.71
C ASP A 74 -14.92 -3.96 1.80
N GLN A 75 -15.65 -5.06 1.62
CA GLN A 75 -15.21 -6.12 0.73
C GLN A 75 -14.94 -5.60 -0.68
N SER A 76 -15.73 -4.62 -1.15
CA SER A 76 -15.55 -3.97 -2.45
C SER A 76 -14.20 -3.24 -2.58
N ASP A 77 -13.66 -2.68 -1.47
CA ASP A 77 -12.34 -2.05 -1.47
C ASP A 77 -11.24 -3.11 -1.64
N LEU A 78 -11.39 -4.26 -0.97
CA LEU A 78 -10.47 -5.38 -1.12
C LEU A 78 -10.51 -5.98 -2.53
N ASP A 79 -11.70 -6.06 -3.15
CA ASP A 79 -11.88 -6.55 -4.52
C ASP A 79 -11.34 -5.57 -5.56
N ASN A 80 -11.31 -4.28 -5.23
CA ASN A 80 -10.73 -3.20 -6.04
C ASN A 80 -9.28 -2.87 -5.62
N SER A 81 -8.54 -3.82 -5.06
CA SER A 81 -7.18 -3.56 -4.60
C SER A 81 -6.17 -3.37 -5.74
N GLN A 82 -5.07 -2.66 -5.48
CA GLN A 82 -4.01 -2.37 -6.45
C GLN A 82 -2.66 -2.24 -5.75
N THR A 83 -1.59 -2.67 -6.43
CA THR A 83 -0.19 -2.42 -6.04
C THR A 83 0.60 -1.96 -7.26
N TYR A 84 1.60 -1.11 -7.05
CA TYR A 84 2.49 -0.60 -8.10
C TYR A 84 3.90 -1.07 -7.85
N ALA A 85 4.65 -1.45 -8.89
CA ALA A 85 6.01 -1.93 -8.75
C ALA A 85 7.01 -1.15 -9.60
N ARG A 86 8.21 -1.04 -9.07
CA ARG A 86 9.40 -0.62 -9.83
C ARG A 86 10.61 -1.41 -9.36
N SER A 87 11.38 -1.94 -10.29
CA SER A 87 12.58 -2.69 -9.99
C SER A 87 13.85 -2.03 -10.54
N LYS A 88 14.98 -2.37 -9.94
CA LYS A 88 16.33 -2.12 -10.44
C LYS A 88 17.17 -3.36 -10.16
N CYS A 89 17.92 -3.81 -11.18
CA CYS A 89 18.82 -4.94 -11.08
C CYS A 89 20.23 -4.55 -11.47
N ASN A 90 21.20 -4.86 -10.63
CA ASN A 90 22.63 -4.74 -10.94
C ASN A 90 23.46 -5.60 -9.97
N SER A 91 24.71 -5.87 -10.35
CA SER A 91 25.67 -6.59 -9.51
C SER A 91 25.17 -7.92 -8.92
N GLY A 92 24.31 -8.65 -9.66
CA GLY A 92 23.73 -9.93 -9.24
C GLY A 92 22.56 -9.83 -8.27
N TRP A 93 22.00 -8.62 -8.07
CA TRP A 93 20.87 -8.36 -7.19
C TRP A 93 19.77 -7.58 -7.90
N CYS A 94 18.53 -7.86 -7.54
CA CYS A 94 17.38 -7.04 -7.92
C CYS A 94 16.70 -6.50 -6.66
N ALA A 95 16.45 -5.19 -6.63
CA ALA A 95 15.60 -4.53 -5.67
C ALA A 95 14.25 -4.25 -6.34
N ILE A 96 13.16 -4.80 -5.78
CA ILE A 96 11.80 -4.63 -6.31
C ILE A 96 10.99 -3.91 -5.27
N VAL A 97 10.62 -2.66 -5.55
CA VAL A 97 9.78 -1.84 -4.67
C VAL A 97 8.33 -2.02 -5.05
N TYR A 98 7.52 -2.38 -4.08
CA TYR A 98 6.05 -2.46 -4.18
C TYR A 98 5.45 -1.33 -3.37
N ALA A 99 4.62 -0.51 -4.00
CA ALA A 99 3.95 0.63 -3.40
C ALA A 99 2.44 0.37 -3.31
N SER A 100 1.89 0.46 -2.12
CA SER A 100 0.46 0.34 -1.84
C SER A 100 -0.09 1.68 -1.36
N TYR A 101 -1.25 2.07 -1.90
CA TYR A 101 -1.96 3.28 -1.54
C TYR A 101 -3.16 2.95 -0.66
N PHE A 102 -3.38 3.79 0.35
CA PHE A 102 -4.55 3.74 1.23
C PHE A 102 -5.23 5.10 1.25
N GLU A 103 -6.56 5.12 1.33
CA GLU A 103 -7.33 6.36 1.23
C GLU A 103 -7.15 7.28 2.43
N LYS A 104 -6.83 6.73 3.58
CA LYS A 104 -6.43 7.45 4.81
C LYS A 104 -5.53 6.59 5.66
N ASP A 105 -4.80 7.24 6.55
CA ASP A 105 -4.19 6.63 7.71
C ASP A 105 -4.65 7.37 8.97
N GLN A 106 -5.14 6.66 9.97
CA GLN A 106 -5.76 7.23 11.15
C GLN A 106 -5.29 6.50 12.41
N ALA A 107 -4.66 7.25 13.32
CA ALA A 107 -4.13 6.69 14.55
C ALA A 107 -5.24 6.41 15.60
N LEU A 108 -6.19 7.33 15.76
CA LEU A 108 -7.21 7.28 16.80
C LEU A 108 -8.61 7.48 16.20
N PRO A 109 -9.63 6.74 16.70
CA PRO A 109 -11.00 6.91 16.22
C PRO A 109 -11.57 8.29 16.61
N GLY A 110 -12.36 8.86 15.71
CA GLY A 110 -13.11 10.10 15.95
C GLY A 110 -12.31 11.40 15.86
N ILE A 111 -10.98 11.36 15.81
CA ILE A 111 -10.13 12.55 15.72
C ILE A 111 -9.07 12.41 14.64
N SER A 112 -8.72 13.53 14.02
CA SER A 112 -7.69 13.58 12.97
C SER A 112 -6.25 13.71 13.50
N LEU A 113 -6.08 13.82 14.81
CA LEU A 113 -4.75 14.00 15.42
C LEU A 113 -3.89 12.75 15.14
N GLY A 114 -2.72 12.98 14.57
CA GLY A 114 -1.76 11.93 14.21
C GLY A 114 -2.13 11.11 12.97
N GLY A 115 -3.24 11.45 12.28
CA GLY A 115 -3.63 10.82 11.01
C GLY A 115 -3.56 11.78 9.82
N HIS A 116 -3.64 11.24 8.63
CA HIS A 116 -3.64 12.01 7.38
C HIS A 116 -4.54 11.37 6.32
N ARG A 117 -5.06 12.23 5.45
CA ARG A 117 -5.67 11.79 4.19
C ARG A 117 -4.56 11.24 3.31
N HIS A 118 -4.85 10.17 2.59
CA HIS A 118 -3.90 9.40 1.79
C HIS A 118 -2.79 8.77 2.63
N ASP A 119 -2.38 7.59 2.24
CA ASP A 119 -1.17 6.94 2.75
C ASP A 119 -0.47 6.16 1.64
N TRP A 120 0.86 6.07 1.73
CA TRP A 120 1.72 5.32 0.83
C TRP A 120 2.73 4.50 1.63
N GLU A 121 2.58 3.19 1.56
CA GLU A 121 3.52 2.27 2.18
C GLU A 121 4.25 1.41 1.16
N HIS A 122 5.50 1.07 1.48
CA HIS A 122 6.38 0.39 0.54
C HIS A 122 7.00 -0.85 1.16
N VAL A 123 7.02 -1.92 0.35
CA VAL A 123 7.76 -3.15 0.65
C VAL A 123 8.82 -3.34 -0.43
N ILE A 124 10.02 -3.78 -0.07
CA ILE A 124 11.11 -4.00 -1.01
C ILE A 124 11.61 -5.42 -0.88
N SER A 125 11.45 -6.21 -1.95
CA SER A 125 12.04 -7.54 -2.07
C SER A 125 13.45 -7.42 -2.66
N TRP A 126 14.45 -7.86 -1.92
CA TRP A 126 15.85 -7.94 -2.36
C TRP A 126 16.14 -9.36 -2.83
N VAL A 127 16.21 -9.53 -4.14
CA VAL A 127 16.37 -10.84 -4.80
C VAL A 127 17.83 -11.03 -5.19
N ASN A 128 18.44 -12.12 -4.72
CA ASN A 128 19.73 -12.56 -5.22
C ASN A 128 19.50 -13.36 -6.50
N GLN A 129 20.07 -12.91 -7.61
CA GLN A 129 19.85 -13.53 -8.92
C GLN A 129 20.48 -14.92 -9.06
N ALA A 130 21.53 -15.24 -8.28
CA ALA A 130 22.17 -16.54 -8.31
C ALA A 130 21.35 -17.61 -7.58
N SER A 131 20.77 -17.27 -6.40
CA SER A 131 19.87 -18.17 -5.67
C SER A 131 18.44 -18.14 -6.18
N ASN A 132 18.07 -17.11 -6.93
CA ASN A 132 16.70 -16.82 -7.37
C ASN A 132 15.71 -16.76 -6.20
N GLN A 133 16.11 -16.12 -5.10
CA GLN A 133 15.34 -16.02 -3.87
C GLN A 133 15.36 -14.58 -3.31
N VAL A 134 14.29 -14.22 -2.60
CA VAL A 134 14.28 -13.03 -1.73
C VAL A 134 15.17 -13.33 -0.53
N GLU A 135 16.30 -12.64 -0.44
CA GLU A 135 17.25 -12.81 0.67
C GLU A 135 17.04 -11.78 1.78
N TYR A 136 16.48 -10.62 1.43
CA TYR A 136 16.08 -9.61 2.41
C TYR A 136 14.73 -9.00 2.01
N LEU A 137 14.01 -8.54 3.02
CA LEU A 137 12.78 -7.76 2.85
C LEU A 137 12.93 -6.45 3.61
N SER A 138 12.57 -5.32 2.97
CA SER A 138 12.50 -4.04 3.66
C SER A 138 11.06 -3.53 3.67
N THR A 139 10.67 -2.84 4.76
CA THR A 139 9.40 -2.12 4.85
C THR A 139 9.65 -0.68 5.23
N THR A 140 8.85 0.25 4.67
CA THR A 140 8.77 1.60 5.22
C THR A 140 7.98 1.55 6.52
N GLN A 141 8.44 2.30 7.51
CA GLN A 141 7.81 2.41 8.82
C GLN A 141 7.88 3.89 9.23
N HIS A 142 6.83 4.63 8.93
CA HIS A 142 6.79 6.09 9.07
C HIS A 142 7.95 6.77 8.31
N SER A 143 8.87 7.44 9.01
CA SER A 143 10.05 8.08 8.43
C SER A 143 11.24 7.14 8.23
N SER A 144 11.16 5.91 8.74
CA SER A 144 12.24 4.91 8.72
C SER A 144 12.07 3.87 7.62
N VAL A 145 13.12 3.12 7.35
CA VAL A 145 13.09 1.89 6.57
C VAL A 145 13.79 0.81 7.39
N VAL A 146 13.13 -0.32 7.58
CA VAL A 146 13.69 -1.46 8.30
C VAL A 146 13.89 -2.62 7.34
N THR A 147 15.07 -3.25 7.39
CA THR A 147 15.45 -4.36 6.52
C THR A 147 15.68 -5.62 7.33
N TYR A 148 15.06 -6.69 6.92
CA TYR A 148 15.04 -7.98 7.57
C TYR A 148 15.71 -9.04 6.69
N PRO A 149 16.56 -9.93 7.24
CA PRO A 149 17.07 -11.07 6.49
C PRO A 149 15.97 -12.10 6.26
N ARG A 150 16.10 -12.92 5.21
CA ARG A 150 15.16 -13.98 4.84
C ARG A 150 14.74 -14.87 6.01
N SER A 151 15.65 -15.15 6.94
CA SER A 151 15.39 -16.01 8.10
C SER A 151 14.32 -15.48 9.06
N GLN A 152 14.01 -14.20 9.00
CA GLN A 152 12.95 -13.55 9.78
C GLN A 152 11.63 -13.42 9.03
N VAL A 153 11.62 -13.67 7.73
CA VAL A 153 10.46 -13.47 6.85
C VAL A 153 9.70 -14.77 6.68
N ARG A 154 8.38 -14.74 6.82
CA ARG A 154 7.49 -15.82 6.42
C ARG A 154 7.11 -15.68 4.95
N PHE A 155 6.88 -16.80 4.28
CA PHE A 155 6.58 -16.83 2.86
C PHE A 155 5.32 -17.64 2.57
N ASP A 156 4.64 -17.27 1.48
CA ASP A 156 3.70 -18.11 0.75
C ASP A 156 4.32 -18.43 -0.62
N GLY A 157 4.91 -19.61 -0.76
CA GLY A 157 5.77 -19.93 -1.91
C GLY A 157 7.01 -19.01 -1.96
N SER A 158 7.11 -18.15 -3.00
CA SER A 158 8.17 -17.14 -3.15
C SER A 158 7.77 -15.75 -2.65
N HIS A 159 6.54 -15.58 -2.18
CA HIS A 159 5.94 -14.32 -1.79
C HIS A 159 6.17 -14.03 -0.30
N PRO A 160 6.93 -12.98 0.07
CA PRO A 160 7.09 -12.61 1.48
C PRO A 160 5.76 -12.10 2.05
N LYS A 161 5.41 -12.58 3.24
CA LYS A 161 4.15 -12.24 3.93
C LYS A 161 4.31 -10.97 4.73
N VAL A 162 3.46 -9.99 4.48
CA VAL A 162 3.40 -8.71 5.21
C VAL A 162 1.98 -8.36 5.62
N VAL A 163 1.87 -7.60 6.71
CA VAL A 163 0.59 -7.20 7.28
C VAL A 163 0.58 -5.67 7.44
N TYR A 164 -0.41 -5.00 6.87
CA TYR A 164 -0.67 -3.59 7.14
C TYR A 164 -1.35 -3.46 8.48
N HIS A 165 -0.66 -2.86 9.46
CA HIS A 165 -1.11 -2.83 10.84
C HIS A 165 -0.85 -1.47 11.49
N LYS A 166 -1.62 -1.16 12.51
CA LYS A 166 -1.45 0.04 13.31
C LYS A 166 -0.37 -0.15 14.38
N ASP A 167 0.57 0.78 14.46
CA ASP A 167 1.64 0.76 15.45
C ASP A 167 1.21 1.44 16.77
N GLY A 168 0.57 0.67 17.64
CA GLY A 168 0.13 1.15 18.95
C GLY A 168 -0.83 2.33 18.84
N LEU A 169 -0.40 3.52 19.27
CA LEU A 169 -1.15 4.78 19.17
C LEU A 169 -0.75 5.63 17.94
N SER A 170 0.12 5.10 17.08
CA SER A 170 0.58 5.77 15.86
C SER A 170 -0.26 5.32 14.65
N THR A 171 0.19 5.72 13.47
CA THR A 171 -0.36 5.37 12.17
C THR A 171 0.07 3.96 11.73
N HIS A 172 -0.38 3.53 10.55
CA HIS A 172 -0.11 2.18 10.03
C HIS A 172 1.19 2.12 9.23
N PHE A 173 1.71 0.91 9.09
CA PHE A 173 2.77 0.53 8.15
C PHE A 173 2.76 -1.00 7.92
N PHE A 174 3.57 -1.50 6.98
CA PHE A 174 3.75 -2.94 6.80
C PHE A 174 4.75 -3.50 7.80
N ARG A 175 4.32 -4.44 8.64
CA ARG A 175 5.18 -5.33 9.44
C ARG A 175 5.35 -6.69 8.78
N LEU A 176 6.33 -7.46 9.21
CA LEU A 176 6.41 -8.88 8.85
C LEU A 176 5.23 -9.66 9.47
N ALA A 177 4.74 -10.65 8.73
CA ALA A 177 3.78 -11.60 9.27
C ALA A 177 4.40 -12.51 10.33
N ASN A 178 3.62 -12.88 11.31
CA ASN A 178 3.98 -13.81 12.40
C ASN A 178 2.97 -14.98 12.50
N GLY A 179 3.05 -15.79 13.54
CA GLY A 179 2.19 -16.97 13.68
C GLY A 179 0.73 -16.67 13.99
N ASN A 180 0.43 -15.45 14.45
CA ASN A 180 -0.93 -15.05 14.82
C ASN A 180 -1.71 -14.49 13.61
N ASP A 181 -1.05 -14.27 12.48
CA ASP A 181 -1.67 -13.76 11.25
C ASP A 181 -2.22 -14.90 10.35
N GLU A 182 -2.48 -16.05 10.93
CA GLU A 182 -3.08 -17.20 10.24
C GLU A 182 -4.36 -17.67 10.98
N PRO A 183 -5.53 -17.58 10.35
CA PRO A 183 -5.78 -17.05 9.02
C PRO A 183 -5.71 -15.51 8.99
N PRO A 184 -5.46 -14.89 7.80
CA PRO A 184 -5.51 -13.44 7.63
C PRO A 184 -6.83 -12.80 8.07
N GLU A 185 -6.77 -11.54 8.54
CA GLU A 185 -7.94 -10.83 9.09
C GLU A 185 -8.83 -10.17 8.00
N ASN A 186 -8.41 -10.19 6.75
CA ASN A 186 -9.21 -9.61 5.66
C ASN A 186 -10.49 -10.43 5.39
N HIS A 187 -11.45 -9.86 4.65
CA HIS A 187 -12.76 -10.46 4.38
C HIS A 187 -12.71 -11.88 3.79
N TYR A 188 -11.64 -12.27 3.12
CA TYR A 188 -11.50 -13.60 2.52
C TYR A 188 -10.69 -14.58 3.39
N HIS A 189 -10.13 -14.13 4.49
CA HIS A 189 -9.28 -14.93 5.38
C HIS A 189 -8.16 -15.68 4.65
N ASN A 190 -7.61 -15.04 3.62
CA ASN A 190 -6.47 -15.57 2.86
C ASN A 190 -5.49 -14.45 2.46
N TRP A 191 -4.26 -14.83 2.16
CA TRP A 191 -3.24 -13.92 1.67
C TRP A 191 -3.65 -13.31 0.33
N ARG A 192 -3.49 -12.01 0.18
CA ARG A 192 -3.96 -11.26 -0.99
C ARG A 192 -2.80 -10.91 -1.92
N TYR A 193 -3.12 -10.94 -3.22
CA TYR A 193 -2.22 -10.59 -4.31
C TYR A 193 -2.93 -9.58 -5.21
N PRO A 194 -2.91 -8.28 -4.86
CA PRO A 194 -3.54 -7.23 -5.66
C PRO A 194 -3.00 -7.20 -7.09
N PRO A 195 -3.80 -6.85 -8.10
CA PRO A 195 -3.28 -6.58 -9.43
C PRO A 195 -2.08 -5.65 -9.36
N LEU A 196 -0.98 -6.05 -10.00
CA LEU A 196 0.32 -5.38 -9.92
C LEU A 196 0.63 -4.65 -11.22
N VAL A 197 0.82 -3.32 -11.15
CA VAL A 197 1.22 -2.49 -12.28
C VAL A 197 2.73 -2.26 -12.20
N ASP A 198 3.46 -2.84 -13.16
CA ASP A 198 4.91 -2.62 -13.31
C ASP A 198 5.23 -1.25 -13.91
N TRP A 199 6.43 -0.72 -13.61
CA TRP A 199 6.90 0.58 -14.09
C TRP A 199 6.83 0.75 -15.60
N ASN A 200 7.09 -0.31 -16.36
CA ASN A 200 7.04 -0.32 -17.82
C ASN A 200 5.70 -0.82 -18.39
N GLY A 201 4.82 -1.34 -17.54
CA GLY A 201 3.55 -1.94 -17.93
C GLY A 201 2.32 -1.04 -17.78
N TRP A 202 2.51 0.26 -17.62
CA TRP A 202 1.40 1.22 -17.54
C TRP A 202 0.64 1.31 -18.87
N PRO A 203 -0.68 1.50 -18.85
CA PRO A 203 -1.48 1.71 -20.07
C PRO A 203 -0.97 2.85 -20.93
N SER A 204 -0.39 3.88 -20.31
CA SER A 204 0.36 4.95 -20.99
C SER A 204 1.37 5.59 -20.04
N THR A 205 2.43 6.18 -20.61
CA THR A 205 3.41 6.95 -19.83
C THR A 205 2.78 8.19 -19.20
N SER A 206 1.82 8.83 -19.87
CA SER A 206 1.09 9.99 -19.33
C SER A 206 0.28 9.63 -18.08
N LEU A 207 -0.33 8.44 -18.04
CA LEU A 207 -1.07 7.98 -16.87
C LEU A 207 -0.12 7.72 -15.68
N ARG A 208 1.01 7.07 -15.95
CA ARG A 208 2.06 6.87 -14.96
C ARG A 208 2.57 8.20 -14.40
N ASP A 209 2.96 9.10 -15.28
CA ASP A 209 3.56 10.38 -14.92
C ASP A 209 2.57 11.26 -14.14
N ARG A 210 1.28 11.17 -14.48
CA ARG A 210 0.22 11.80 -13.69
C ARG A 210 0.18 11.31 -12.23
N LEU A 211 0.26 10.00 -12.00
CA LEU A 211 0.32 9.46 -10.63
C LEU A 211 1.62 9.86 -9.94
N MET A 212 2.77 9.74 -10.63
CA MET A 212 4.09 9.99 -10.05
C MET A 212 4.31 11.46 -9.66
N SER A 213 3.58 12.39 -10.28
CA SER A 213 3.62 13.83 -9.98
C SER A 213 2.47 14.31 -9.10
N ALA A 214 1.53 13.44 -8.73
CA ALA A 214 0.38 13.81 -7.92
C ALA A 214 0.78 14.18 -6.49
N ASP A 215 0.09 15.18 -5.94
CA ASP A 215 0.24 15.60 -4.55
C ASP A 215 -0.75 14.83 -3.66
N PHE A 216 -0.22 14.02 -2.77
CA PHE A 216 -0.96 13.28 -1.75
C PHE A 216 -0.73 13.85 -0.34
N GLY A 217 -0.35 15.11 -0.22
CA GLY A 217 -0.11 15.78 1.06
C GLY A 217 1.09 15.17 1.81
N ALA A 218 0.85 14.66 3.01
CA ALA A 218 1.90 14.05 3.84
C ALA A 218 2.39 12.70 3.29
N ALA A 219 1.53 11.98 2.56
CA ALA A 219 1.87 10.69 1.97
C ALA A 219 2.66 10.85 0.66
N THR A 220 3.64 10.00 0.44
CA THR A 220 4.54 10.14 -0.72
C THR A 220 4.83 8.80 -1.38
N ILE A 221 4.47 8.69 -2.66
CA ILE A 221 4.89 7.56 -3.49
C ILE A 221 6.40 7.63 -3.75
N LYS A 222 7.14 6.54 -3.44
CA LYS A 222 8.61 6.52 -3.48
C LYS A 222 9.17 5.73 -4.67
N ILE A 223 8.32 5.34 -5.63
CA ILE A 223 8.77 4.69 -6.87
C ILE A 223 8.98 5.69 -8.03
N ASN A 224 8.70 6.98 -7.82
CA ASN A 224 8.99 8.02 -8.81
C ASN A 224 10.50 8.28 -8.96
N ASP A 225 10.92 8.90 -10.05
CA ASP A 225 12.34 9.12 -10.37
C ASP A 225 13.08 9.91 -9.29
N GLY A 226 12.41 10.88 -8.65
CA GLY A 226 13.04 11.74 -7.65
C GLY A 226 13.26 11.07 -6.29
N ARG A 227 12.69 9.89 -6.02
CA ARG A 227 12.71 9.25 -4.69
C ARG A 227 13.15 7.79 -4.69
N PHE A 228 13.09 7.13 -5.84
CA PHE A 228 13.36 5.71 -5.95
C PHE A 228 14.78 5.33 -5.52
N GLY A 229 15.79 6.07 -6.01
CA GLY A 229 17.19 5.85 -5.62
C GLY A 229 17.43 6.09 -4.14
N ASP A 230 16.86 7.17 -3.57
CA ASP A 230 16.96 7.48 -2.14
C ASP A 230 16.34 6.37 -1.27
N LEU A 231 15.15 5.86 -1.65
CA LEU A 231 14.53 4.75 -0.95
C LEU A 231 15.41 3.51 -0.97
N LEU A 232 15.92 3.12 -2.15
CA LEU A 232 16.82 1.98 -2.28
C LEU A 232 18.12 2.15 -1.49
N SER A 233 18.69 3.35 -1.48
CA SER A 233 19.91 3.65 -0.71
C SER A 233 19.70 3.46 0.79
N ARG A 234 18.57 3.89 1.32
CA ARG A 234 18.20 3.75 2.74
C ARG A 234 17.84 2.32 3.12
N ALA A 235 17.26 1.56 2.20
CA ALA A 235 16.79 0.19 2.41
C ALA A 235 17.86 -0.86 2.14
N LYS A 236 18.93 -0.52 1.42
CA LYS A 236 19.95 -1.46 0.95
C LYS A 236 20.52 -2.27 2.10
N PRO A 237 20.44 -3.63 2.04
CA PRO A 237 21.13 -4.49 3.00
C PRO A 237 22.64 -4.23 3.01
N SER A 238 23.24 -4.25 4.19
CA SER A 238 24.71 -4.15 4.29
C SER A 238 25.39 -5.37 3.65
N GLY A 239 26.54 -5.12 2.99
CA GLY A 239 27.38 -6.18 2.42
C GLY A 239 26.97 -6.70 1.05
N ILE A 240 25.83 -6.27 0.46
CA ILE A 240 25.52 -6.62 -0.92
C ILE A 240 26.11 -5.58 -1.91
N PRO A 241 26.61 -6.01 -3.09
CA PRO A 241 27.28 -5.13 -4.05
C PRO A 241 26.29 -4.33 -4.94
N PHE A 242 25.02 -4.26 -4.57
CA PHE A 242 24.00 -3.51 -5.30
C PHE A 242 24.27 -2.01 -5.24
N ASP A 243 24.12 -1.31 -6.38
CA ASP A 243 24.22 0.14 -6.46
C ASP A 243 22.81 0.76 -6.68
N PRO A 244 22.28 1.53 -5.72
CA PRO A 244 21.00 2.21 -5.88
C PRO A 244 20.95 3.23 -7.02
N TRP A 245 22.12 3.72 -7.47
CA TRP A 245 22.25 4.82 -8.41
C TRP A 245 22.71 4.41 -9.82
N ALA A 246 23.16 3.14 -9.99
CA ALA A 246 23.60 2.61 -11.29
C ALA A 246 22.47 2.55 -12.33
#